data_735f0de3874e92b04b86b98833dedfdf
#
_entry.id   735f0de3874e92b04b86b98833dedfdf
#
_cell.length_a   1.000
_cell.length_b   1.000
_cell.length_c   1.000
_cell.angle_alpha   90.00
_cell.angle_beta   90.00
_cell.angle_gamma   90.00
#
_symmetry.space_group_name_H-M   'P 1'
#
loop_
_entity.id
_entity.type
_entity.pdbx_description
1 polymer ?
#
loop_
_entity_poly.entity_id
_entity_poly.type
_entity_poly.pdbx_seq_one_letter_code
_entity_poly.pdbx_strand_id
1 'polypeptide(L)'
;MAIVDAGLTSLEVKLGYALESTAGTKPAAFTWLERCDNIGGVSLSTNQIDVSAIEDLVTRYKKGRQDTGGTWSVGFNVNDEVITQLQTMIDAYKNRADKTKKMWFEVYHPEMTNGFFVVAEPPEYIPTPETAQNEKWTVTLEFIIDEYKGTDTAIAPVAAS
;
A
#
# COMPACT_ATOMS: atom_id res chain seq x y z
N MET A 1 -30.64 19.26 -5.63
CA MET A 1 -29.61 18.49 -6.35
C MET A 1 -28.36 18.47 -5.49
N ALA A 2 -27.84 17.28 -5.20
CA ALA A 2 -26.58 17.18 -4.46
C ALA A 2 -25.43 17.62 -5.33
N ILE A 3 -24.56 18.46 -4.77
CA ILE A 3 -23.32 18.87 -5.45
C ILE A 3 -22.26 17.82 -5.16
N VAL A 4 -21.71 17.22 -6.21
CA VAL A 4 -20.62 16.27 -6.09
C VAL A 4 -19.33 17.05 -5.82
N ASP A 5 -18.59 16.64 -4.79
CA ASP A 5 -17.32 17.27 -4.45
C ASP A 5 -16.33 17.15 -5.61
N ALA A 6 -15.50 18.17 -5.76
CA ALA A 6 -14.50 18.21 -6.84
C ALA A 6 -13.37 17.17 -6.68
N GLY A 7 -13.34 16.48 -5.55
CA GLY A 7 -12.30 15.52 -5.23
C GLY A 7 -11.46 15.96 -4.03
N LEU A 8 -10.69 15.06 -3.50
CA LEU A 8 -9.88 15.30 -2.32
C LEU A 8 -8.44 15.59 -2.69
N THR A 9 -7.78 16.42 -1.89
CA THR A 9 -6.34 16.65 -2.02
C THR A 9 -5.59 15.54 -1.32
N SER A 10 -4.29 15.39 -1.64
CA SER A 10 -3.43 14.43 -0.97
C SER A 10 -2.92 14.91 0.39
N LEU A 11 -3.36 16.08 0.83
CA LEU A 11 -3.02 16.56 2.18
C LEU A 11 -3.64 15.64 3.22
N GLU A 12 -2.87 15.34 4.26
CA GLU A 12 -3.30 14.48 5.36
C GLU A 12 -3.44 12.99 5.02
N VAL A 13 -3.05 12.56 3.83
CA VAL A 13 -2.97 11.13 3.50
C VAL A 13 -1.88 10.49 4.38
N LYS A 14 -2.22 9.36 4.99
CA LYS A 14 -1.32 8.62 5.88
C LYS A 14 -1.16 7.20 5.43
N LEU A 15 0.01 6.66 5.69
CA LEU A 15 0.30 5.24 5.45
C LEU A 15 0.53 4.55 6.79
N GLY A 16 -0.21 3.49 7.04
CA GLY A 16 -0.02 2.66 8.22
C GLY A 16 0.33 1.23 7.83
N TYR A 17 0.94 0.52 8.77
CA TYR A 17 1.25 -0.88 8.59
C TYR A 17 0.83 -1.68 9.83
N ALA A 18 0.58 -2.96 9.64
CA ALA A 18 0.29 -3.89 10.74
C ALA A 18 0.56 -5.32 10.30
N LEU A 19 0.98 -6.16 11.24
CA LEU A 19 1.05 -7.60 11.02
C LEU A 19 -0.30 -8.23 11.36
N GLU A 20 -0.64 -9.30 10.66
CA GLU A 20 -1.83 -10.06 10.98
C GLU A 20 -1.72 -10.67 12.38
N SER A 21 -2.76 -10.51 13.18
CA SER A 21 -2.84 -11.19 14.47
C SER A 21 -3.22 -12.67 14.29
N THR A 22 -4.03 -12.93 13.28
CA THR A 22 -4.38 -14.28 12.83
C THR A 22 -4.12 -14.33 11.33
N ALA A 23 -3.41 -15.34 10.84
CA ALA A 23 -3.07 -15.46 9.43
C ALA A 23 -4.32 -15.38 8.55
N GLY A 24 -4.26 -14.52 7.52
CA GLY A 24 -5.34 -14.32 6.59
C GLY A 24 -6.42 -13.34 7.05
N THR A 25 -6.29 -12.75 8.22
CA THR A 25 -7.29 -11.84 8.80
C THR A 25 -6.79 -10.40 8.79
N LYS A 26 -7.67 -9.47 8.41
CA LYS A 26 -7.36 -8.03 8.43
C LYS A 26 -7.00 -7.58 9.84
N PRO A 27 -5.87 -6.87 10.03
CA PRO A 27 -5.49 -6.33 11.35
C PRO A 27 -6.52 -5.32 11.86
N ALA A 28 -6.69 -5.27 13.18
CA ALA A 28 -7.62 -4.35 13.83
C ALA A 28 -7.04 -2.97 14.10
N ALA A 29 -5.73 -2.84 14.13
CA ALA A 29 -5.05 -1.58 14.41
C ALA A 29 -3.78 -1.48 13.56
N PHE A 30 -3.42 -0.26 13.19
CA PHE A 30 -2.24 0.02 12.37
C PHE A 30 -1.30 0.97 13.09
N THR A 31 -0.01 0.80 12.83
CA THR A 31 1.04 1.74 13.24
C THR A 31 1.30 2.68 12.08
N TRP A 32 1.23 3.98 12.33
CA TRP A 32 1.28 4.99 11.28
C TRP A 32 2.69 5.50 11.06
N LEU A 33 3.06 5.61 9.77
CA LEU A 33 4.35 6.14 9.35
C LEU A 33 4.23 7.65 9.14
N GLU A 34 5.30 8.37 9.45
CA GLU A 34 5.34 9.82 9.32
C GLU A 34 6.20 10.26 8.15
N ARG A 35 6.00 11.50 7.71
CA ARG A 35 6.79 12.13 6.65
C ARG A 35 6.75 11.40 5.33
N CYS A 36 5.64 10.76 5.05
CA CYS A 36 5.43 10.14 3.75
C CYS A 36 5.33 11.22 2.68
N ASP A 37 6.20 11.16 1.68
CA ASP A 37 6.30 12.15 0.63
C ASP A 37 5.50 11.75 -0.60
N ASN A 38 5.55 10.47 -0.95
CA ASN A 38 4.89 9.94 -2.12
C ASN A 38 4.46 8.50 -1.88
N ILE A 39 3.19 8.24 -2.11
CA ILE A 39 2.66 6.87 -2.04
C ILE A 39 2.28 6.48 -3.47
N GLY A 40 2.97 5.51 -4.03
CA GLY A 40 2.68 5.02 -5.37
C GLY A 40 1.31 4.37 -5.44
N GLY A 41 0.67 4.49 -6.59
CA GLY A 41 -0.60 3.83 -6.82
C GLY A 41 -0.42 2.33 -7.06
N VAL A 42 -1.38 1.55 -6.60
CA VAL A 42 -1.46 0.11 -6.88
C VAL A 42 -2.71 -0.12 -7.73
N SER A 43 -2.53 -0.79 -8.84
CA SER A 43 -3.65 -1.12 -9.72
C SER A 43 -3.56 -2.58 -10.16
N LEU A 44 -4.71 -3.10 -10.58
CA LEU A 44 -4.80 -4.45 -11.11
C LEU A 44 -4.97 -4.37 -12.62
N SER A 45 -4.06 -4.99 -13.35
CA SER A 45 -4.26 -5.26 -14.77
C SER A 45 -4.83 -6.67 -14.92
N THR A 46 -5.75 -6.85 -15.85
CA THR A 46 -6.42 -8.12 -16.07
C THR A 46 -6.08 -8.62 -17.46
N ASN A 47 -5.54 -9.83 -17.54
CA ASN A 47 -5.33 -10.48 -18.83
C ASN A 47 -6.67 -10.88 -19.42
N GLN A 48 -6.80 -10.70 -20.71
CA GLN A 48 -7.96 -11.14 -21.47
C GLN A 48 -7.64 -12.45 -22.16
N ILE A 49 -8.56 -13.38 -22.05
CA ILE A 49 -8.42 -14.69 -22.72
C ILE A 49 -9.48 -14.76 -23.81
N ASP A 50 -9.03 -14.98 -25.04
CA ASP A 50 -9.92 -15.17 -26.18
C ASP A 50 -10.56 -16.55 -26.06
N VAL A 51 -11.88 -16.57 -25.88
CA VAL A 51 -12.66 -17.80 -25.76
C VAL A 51 -13.63 -17.96 -26.93
N SER A 52 -13.36 -17.27 -28.05
CA SER A 52 -14.22 -17.31 -29.22
C SER A 52 -14.26 -18.70 -29.83
N ALA A 53 -15.45 -19.13 -30.27
CA ALA A 53 -15.64 -20.33 -31.06
C ALA A 53 -15.72 -19.97 -32.54
N ILE A 54 -15.57 -20.96 -33.39
CA ILE A 54 -15.61 -20.77 -34.88
C ILE A 54 -16.92 -20.15 -35.33
N GLU A 55 -18.03 -20.51 -34.68
CA GLU A 55 -19.35 -19.99 -35.02
C GLU A 55 -19.63 -18.58 -34.44
N ASP A 56 -18.72 -18.02 -33.63
CA ASP A 56 -18.90 -16.68 -33.09
C ASP A 56 -18.60 -15.64 -34.18
N LEU A 57 -19.52 -14.71 -34.37
CA LEU A 57 -19.35 -13.60 -35.32
C LEU A 57 -18.55 -12.44 -34.71
N VAL A 58 -18.44 -12.40 -33.39
CA VAL A 58 -17.72 -11.39 -32.64
C VAL A 58 -16.77 -12.07 -31.67
N THR A 59 -15.53 -11.58 -31.62
CA THR A 59 -14.54 -12.11 -30.68
C THR A 59 -15.00 -11.93 -29.23
N ARG A 60 -14.92 -13.01 -28.45
CA ARG A 60 -15.32 -13.04 -27.06
C ARG A 60 -14.11 -13.22 -26.17
N TYR A 61 -14.09 -12.42 -25.08
CA TYR A 61 -13.00 -12.44 -24.12
C TYR A 61 -13.52 -12.74 -22.72
N LYS A 62 -12.70 -13.41 -21.92
CA LYS A 62 -12.94 -13.58 -20.49
C LYS A 62 -11.74 -13.09 -19.71
N LYS A 63 -11.98 -12.72 -18.45
CA LYS A 63 -10.89 -12.31 -17.57
C LYS A 63 -9.98 -13.49 -17.26
N GLY A 64 -8.69 -13.27 -17.42
CA GLY A 64 -7.68 -14.19 -16.97
C GLY A 64 -7.09 -13.77 -15.63
N ARG A 65 -5.80 -14.05 -15.44
CA ARG A 65 -5.08 -13.69 -14.22
C ARG A 65 -4.96 -12.19 -14.09
N GLN A 66 -5.11 -11.69 -12.87
CA GLN A 66 -4.88 -10.28 -12.54
C GLN A 66 -3.44 -10.09 -12.04
N ASP A 67 -2.87 -8.94 -12.33
CA ASP A 67 -1.50 -8.61 -11.98
C ASP A 67 -1.43 -7.19 -11.43
N THR A 68 -0.74 -7.02 -10.30
CA THR A 68 -0.50 -5.73 -9.66
C THR A 68 0.78 -5.04 -10.14
N GLY A 69 1.57 -5.70 -10.97
CA GLY A 69 2.90 -5.24 -11.36
C GLY A 69 4.01 -5.62 -10.38
N GLY A 70 3.67 -6.13 -9.22
CA GLY A 70 4.61 -6.72 -8.27
C GLY A 70 5.34 -5.75 -7.36
N THR A 71 5.54 -4.50 -7.75
CA THR A 71 6.33 -3.53 -6.98
C THR A 71 5.49 -2.30 -6.63
N TRP A 72 5.63 -1.85 -5.39
CA TRP A 72 4.96 -0.66 -4.88
C TRP A 72 6.00 0.27 -4.26
N SER A 73 6.09 1.50 -4.77
CA SER A 73 7.08 2.47 -4.32
C SER A 73 6.46 3.49 -3.39
N VAL A 74 7.08 3.72 -2.26
CA VAL A 74 6.65 4.72 -1.27
C VAL A 74 7.85 5.55 -0.86
N GLY A 75 7.73 6.87 -0.95
CA GLY A 75 8.80 7.80 -0.60
C GLY A 75 8.57 8.48 0.75
N PHE A 76 9.65 8.75 1.45
CA PHE A 76 9.64 9.41 2.76
C PHE A 76 10.70 10.51 2.80
N ASN A 77 10.41 11.60 3.51
CA ASN A 77 11.41 12.59 3.87
C ASN A 77 12.26 12.02 5.01
N VAL A 78 13.57 12.18 4.91
CA VAL A 78 14.51 11.50 5.83
C VAL A 78 14.82 12.36 7.04
N ASN A 79 14.67 11.77 8.22
CA ASN A 79 15.27 12.22 9.48
C ASN A 79 15.45 10.99 10.38
N ASP A 80 16.06 11.18 11.55
CA ASP A 80 16.32 10.05 12.45
C ASP A 80 15.06 9.31 12.87
N GLU A 81 13.98 10.03 13.14
CA GLU A 81 12.71 9.42 13.57
C GLU A 81 12.10 8.57 12.47
N VAL A 82 12.12 9.07 11.24
CA VAL A 82 11.59 8.33 10.08
C VAL A 82 12.40 7.06 9.85
N ILE A 83 13.72 7.16 9.88
CA ILE A 83 14.58 5.99 9.70
C ILE A 83 14.33 4.96 10.80
N THR A 84 14.15 5.40 12.05
CA THR A 84 13.82 4.50 13.15
C THR A 84 12.47 3.82 12.94
N GLN A 85 11.46 4.54 12.48
CA GLN A 85 10.14 3.99 12.20
C GLN A 85 10.21 2.95 11.07
N LEU A 86 10.93 3.25 10.00
CA LEU A 86 11.08 2.34 8.87
C LEU A 86 11.85 1.08 9.28
N GLN A 87 12.89 1.23 10.08
CA GLN A 87 13.66 0.08 10.57
C GLN A 87 12.80 -0.79 11.49
N THR A 88 11.99 -0.17 12.35
CA THR A 88 11.04 -0.90 13.21
C THR A 88 10.06 -1.72 12.38
N MET A 89 9.53 -1.15 11.30
CA MET A 89 8.62 -1.85 10.39
C MET A 89 9.31 -3.05 9.74
N ILE A 90 10.50 -2.85 9.22
CA ILE A 90 11.27 -3.93 8.56
C ILE A 90 11.59 -5.05 9.55
N ASP A 91 12.02 -4.69 10.76
CA ASP A 91 12.36 -5.67 11.80
C ASP A 91 11.13 -6.42 12.29
N ALA A 92 9.98 -5.76 12.39
CA ALA A 92 8.73 -6.41 12.76
C ALA A 92 8.36 -7.50 11.75
N TYR A 93 8.56 -7.24 10.48
CA TYR A 93 8.31 -8.24 9.44
C TYR A 93 9.33 -9.38 9.50
N LYS A 94 10.63 -9.06 9.61
CA LYS A 94 11.70 -10.06 9.65
C LYS A 94 11.58 -11.01 10.85
N ASN A 95 11.21 -10.46 11.99
CA ASN A 95 11.23 -11.16 13.27
C ASN A 95 9.89 -11.77 13.68
N ARG A 96 8.92 -11.84 12.74
CA ARG A 96 7.65 -12.49 13.07
C ARG A 96 7.87 -13.95 13.45
N ALA A 97 7.22 -14.33 14.54
CA ALA A 97 7.30 -15.71 15.04
C ALA A 97 6.59 -16.68 14.09
N ASP A 98 5.47 -16.26 13.54
CA ASP A 98 4.68 -17.03 12.59
C ASP A 98 4.88 -16.46 11.18
N LYS A 99 5.60 -17.19 10.33
CA LYS A 99 5.92 -16.74 8.97
C LYS A 99 4.72 -16.78 8.01
N THR A 100 3.59 -17.34 8.45
CA THR A 100 2.36 -17.32 7.66
C THR A 100 1.59 -16.00 7.80
N LYS A 101 1.91 -15.20 8.83
CA LYS A 101 1.30 -13.89 9.03
C LYS A 101 1.93 -12.88 8.08
N LYS A 102 1.07 -12.14 7.39
CA LYS A 102 1.49 -11.16 6.40
C LYS A 102 1.39 -9.76 6.97
N MET A 103 2.07 -8.82 6.32
CA MET A 103 2.01 -7.41 6.69
C MET A 103 1.04 -6.68 5.78
N TRP A 104 0.12 -5.95 6.41
CA TRP A 104 -0.87 -5.13 5.71
C TRP A 104 -0.46 -3.68 5.76
N PHE A 105 -0.83 -2.95 4.72
CA PHE A 105 -0.65 -1.51 4.63
C PHE A 105 -1.98 -0.86 4.34
N GLU A 106 -2.25 0.28 4.99
CA GLU A 106 -3.44 1.07 4.75
C GLU A 106 -3.05 2.45 4.26
N VAL A 107 -3.61 2.85 3.12
CA VAL A 107 -3.54 4.24 2.65
C VAL A 107 -4.83 4.91 3.12
N TYR A 108 -4.69 5.88 4.01
CA TYR A 108 -5.80 6.49 4.73
C TYR A 108 -5.92 7.97 4.44
N HIS A 109 -7.15 8.43 4.24
CA HIS A 109 -7.49 9.84 4.13
C HIS A 109 -8.60 10.15 5.14
N PRO A 110 -8.46 11.19 5.99
CA PRO A 110 -9.43 11.43 7.05
C PRO A 110 -10.84 11.79 6.56
N GLU A 111 -10.97 12.26 5.33
CA GLU A 111 -12.28 12.60 4.76
C GLU A 111 -12.95 11.44 4.03
N MET A 112 -12.33 10.26 4.03
CA MET A 112 -12.89 9.07 3.40
C MET A 112 -13.36 8.05 4.44
N THR A 113 -14.48 7.42 4.17
CA THR A 113 -15.02 6.34 5.02
C THR A 113 -14.19 5.06 4.88
N ASN A 114 -13.70 4.80 3.68
CA ASN A 114 -12.92 3.60 3.38
C ASN A 114 -11.45 3.95 3.17
N GLY A 115 -10.58 3.03 3.58
CA GLY A 115 -9.17 3.08 3.26
C GLY A 115 -8.84 2.08 2.16
N PHE A 116 -7.64 2.19 1.62
CA PHE A 116 -7.11 1.25 0.63
C PHE A 116 -6.12 0.33 1.31
N PHE A 117 -6.28 -0.98 1.13
CA PHE A 117 -5.48 -1.98 1.81
C PHE A 117 -4.65 -2.78 0.83
N VAL A 118 -3.37 -2.95 1.16
CA VAL A 118 -2.42 -3.71 0.35
C VAL A 118 -1.67 -4.66 1.27
N VAL A 119 -1.55 -5.92 0.86
CA VAL A 119 -0.67 -6.88 1.53
C VAL A 119 0.65 -6.91 0.77
N ALA A 120 1.72 -6.53 1.43
CA ALA A 120 3.02 -6.41 0.78
C ALA A 120 4.16 -6.79 1.73
N GLU A 121 5.32 -7.07 1.14
CA GLU A 121 6.53 -7.35 1.88
C GLU A 121 7.45 -6.13 1.83
N PRO A 122 7.91 -5.61 2.99
CA PRO A 122 8.87 -4.52 2.99
C PRO A 122 10.24 -4.98 2.49
N PRO A 123 11.11 -4.05 2.04
CA PRO A 123 12.46 -4.40 1.64
C PRO A 123 13.25 -4.93 2.84
N GLU A 124 14.27 -5.69 2.56
CA GLU A 124 15.12 -6.27 3.62
C GLU A 124 15.96 -5.21 4.35
N TYR A 125 16.37 -4.17 3.62
CA TYR A 125 17.19 -3.08 4.14
C TYR A 125 16.64 -1.75 3.64
N ILE A 126 16.82 -0.70 4.45
CA ILE A 126 16.50 0.66 4.02
C ILE A 126 17.53 1.06 2.98
N PRO A 127 17.11 1.45 1.76
CA PRO A 127 18.08 1.91 0.76
C PRO A 127 18.72 3.24 1.17
N THR A 128 19.85 3.55 0.57
CA THR A 128 20.51 4.84 0.80
C THR A 128 19.59 5.96 0.32
N PRO A 129 19.36 6.99 1.14
CA PRO A 129 18.56 8.14 0.72
C PRO A 129 19.17 8.84 -0.48
N GLU A 130 18.30 9.34 -1.34
CA GLU A 130 18.70 10.07 -2.53
C GLU A 130 19.08 11.51 -2.19
N THR A 131 20.23 11.95 -2.70
CA THR A 131 20.73 13.30 -2.50
C THR A 131 20.55 14.08 -3.80
N ALA A 132 19.59 15.01 -3.83
CA ALA A 132 19.39 15.91 -4.94
C ALA A 132 19.85 17.31 -4.56
N GLN A 133 20.46 18.02 -5.49
CA GLN A 133 20.97 19.34 -5.23
C GLN A 133 19.83 20.34 -4.96
N ASN A 134 19.89 21.01 -3.82
CA ASN A 134 18.87 21.98 -3.35
C ASN A 134 17.49 21.38 -3.10
N GLU A 135 17.42 20.07 -3.00
CA GLU A 135 16.18 19.34 -2.76
C GLU A 135 16.19 18.72 -1.37
N LYS A 136 15.02 18.32 -0.92
CA LYS A 136 14.89 17.59 0.31
C LYS A 136 15.51 16.20 0.18
N TRP A 137 16.01 15.70 1.29
CA TRP A 137 16.61 14.37 1.34
C TRP A 137 15.51 13.33 1.51
N THR A 138 15.39 12.42 0.55
CA THR A 138 14.30 11.45 0.52
C THR A 138 14.80 10.03 0.33
N VAL A 139 14.05 9.07 0.85
CA VAL A 139 14.29 7.66 0.63
C VAL A 139 13.02 7.05 0.03
N THR A 140 13.18 6.20 -0.97
CA THR A 140 12.08 5.47 -1.58
C THR A 140 12.22 3.99 -1.25
N LEU A 141 11.19 3.46 -0.59
CA LEU A 141 11.12 2.02 -0.31
C LEU A 141 10.30 1.35 -1.40
N GLU A 142 10.78 0.19 -1.83
CA GLU A 142 10.06 -0.63 -2.78
C GLU A 142 9.56 -1.89 -2.09
N PHE A 143 8.24 -2.02 -2.04
CA PHE A 143 7.56 -3.17 -1.46
C PHE A 143 7.21 -4.15 -2.55
N ILE A 144 7.25 -5.43 -2.23
CA ILE A 144 6.78 -6.48 -3.14
C ILE A 144 5.32 -6.77 -2.78
N ILE A 145 4.42 -6.52 -3.73
CA ILE A 145 2.99 -6.70 -3.51
C ILE A 145 2.65 -8.18 -3.55
N ASP A 146 2.07 -8.68 -2.45
CA ASP A 146 1.52 -10.03 -2.41
C ASP A 146 0.09 -10.05 -2.90
N GLU A 147 -0.75 -9.13 -2.37
CA GLU A 147 -2.15 -9.06 -2.74
C GLU A 147 -2.69 -7.65 -2.54
N TYR A 148 -3.45 -7.15 -3.52
CA TYR A 148 -4.16 -5.89 -3.38
C TYR A 148 -5.58 -6.18 -2.88
N LYS A 149 -5.91 -5.67 -1.69
CA LYS A 149 -7.21 -5.93 -1.06
C LYS A 149 -8.30 -4.91 -1.44
N GLY A 150 -7.92 -3.81 -2.10
CA GLY A 150 -8.86 -2.78 -2.51
C GLY A 150 -9.36 -1.94 -1.35
N THR A 151 -10.60 -1.48 -1.46
CA THR A 151 -11.21 -0.62 -0.44
C THR A 151 -11.95 -1.42 0.62
N ASP A 152 -11.86 -0.98 1.86
CA ASP A 152 -12.59 -1.54 2.99
C ASP A 152 -12.74 -0.46 4.05
N THR A 153 -13.53 -0.73 5.08
CA THR A 153 -13.73 0.22 6.17
C THR A 153 -12.39 0.69 6.73
N ALA A 154 -12.19 1.99 6.74
CA ALA A 154 -10.92 2.58 7.19
C ALA A 154 -10.72 2.37 8.70
N ILE A 155 -9.47 2.10 9.06
CA ILE A 155 -9.04 2.07 10.46
C ILE A 155 -8.29 3.37 10.70
N ALA A 156 -8.91 4.29 11.44
CA ALA A 156 -8.33 5.60 11.66
C ALA A 156 -7.17 5.56 12.66
N PRO A 157 -6.20 6.48 12.54
CA PRO A 157 -5.17 6.62 13.57
C PRO A 157 -5.81 6.92 14.94
N VAL A 158 -5.27 6.30 15.97
CA VAL A 158 -5.70 6.62 17.35
C VAL A 158 -5.14 7.98 17.70
N ALA A 159 -5.99 8.87 18.20
CA ALA A 159 -5.55 10.18 18.63
C ALA A 159 -4.54 10.05 19.76
N ALA A 160 -3.45 10.84 19.70
CA ALA A 160 -2.48 10.90 20.77
C ALA A 160 -3.16 11.47 22.02
N SER A 161 -3.06 10.76 23.12
CA SER A 161 -3.62 11.20 24.40
C SER A 161 -2.62 12.05 25.17
#